data_654b04d0535686860793d758974ec7de
#
_entry.id   654b04d0535686860793d758974ec7de
#
_cell.length_a   1.000
_cell.length_b   1.000
_cell.length_c   1.000
_cell.angle_alpha   90.00
_cell.angle_beta   90.00
_cell.angle_gamma   90.00
#
_symmetry.space_group_name_H-M   'P 1'
#
loop_
_entity.id
_entity.type
_entity.pdbx_description
1 polymer ?
#
loop_
_entity_poly.entity_id
_entity_poly.type
_entity_poly.pdbx_seq_one_letter_code
_entity_poly.pdbx_strand_id
1 'polypeptide(L)'
;HNVKVRVRADGSGVDTTGLKMSMNPFDEVAVEQAVRLRQAGVADRVTAVACGPTITQDVLRTALAMGADQAVLLDPGSASAEGPALIEALAALVRREGADLVLCGKQAIDDDLGDTVPMLAALLDWPQALSVNRLERSADGLTVDCDGDQGLEQWQLPLPAVLGVDLRLCDPRAISLPNMMKAKKAAITTVPLAELADTAALAPRFAVTGCATPPARAPGQRVDSLPQLL
;
A
#
# COMPACT_ATOMS: atom_id res chain seq x y z
N HIS A 1 3.71 14.96 1.42
CA HIS A 1 4.18 15.11 2.82
C HIS A 1 4.13 16.55 3.36
N ASN A 2 4.10 17.57 2.51
CA ASN A 2 4.16 18.99 2.94
C ASN A 2 2.82 19.72 2.73
N VAL A 3 1.74 18.99 2.60
CA VAL A 3 0.42 19.58 2.41
C VAL A 3 -0.18 19.94 3.77
N LYS A 4 -0.60 21.19 3.91
CA LYS A 4 -1.36 21.60 5.08
C LYS A 4 -2.79 21.06 4.96
N VAL A 5 -3.09 20.03 5.74
CA VAL A 5 -4.41 19.40 5.79
C VAL A 5 -5.45 20.43 6.28
N ARG A 6 -6.59 20.47 5.61
CA ARG A 6 -7.74 21.30 5.99
C ARG A 6 -8.95 20.41 6.20
N VAL A 7 -9.67 20.64 7.28
CA VAL A 7 -10.96 19.99 7.52
C VAL A 7 -12.03 20.80 6.78
N ARG A 8 -12.99 20.11 6.16
CA ARG A 8 -14.15 20.76 5.54
C ARG A 8 -14.95 21.54 6.57
N ALA A 9 -15.59 22.62 6.14
CA ALA A 9 -16.34 23.51 7.02
C ALA A 9 -17.49 22.83 7.77
N ASP A 10 -18.05 21.77 7.19
CA ASP A 10 -19.11 20.94 7.76
C ASP A 10 -18.60 19.81 8.65
N GLY A 11 -17.28 19.66 8.83
CA GLY A 11 -16.68 18.61 9.62
C GLY A 11 -16.81 17.20 9.01
N SER A 12 -17.25 17.05 7.77
CA SER A 12 -17.51 15.76 7.12
C SER A 12 -16.25 15.01 6.70
N GLY A 13 -15.08 15.65 6.78
CA GLY A 13 -13.81 15.02 6.40
C GLY A 13 -12.74 16.04 6.01
N VAL A 14 -11.70 15.55 5.38
CA VAL A 14 -10.58 16.36 4.87
C VAL A 14 -10.91 16.93 3.49
N ASP A 15 -10.55 18.19 3.28
CA ASP A 15 -10.67 18.84 1.96
C ASP A 15 -9.46 18.42 1.10
N THR A 16 -9.71 17.60 0.10
CA THR A 16 -8.71 17.14 -0.88
C THR A 16 -8.75 17.92 -2.19
N THR A 17 -9.57 18.98 -2.28
CA THR A 17 -9.75 19.77 -3.51
C THR A 17 -8.43 20.38 -3.95
N GLY A 18 -8.02 20.09 -5.19
CA GLY A 18 -6.78 20.63 -5.78
C GLY A 18 -5.50 20.00 -5.24
N LEU A 19 -5.57 18.99 -4.39
CA LEU A 19 -4.39 18.24 -3.94
C LEU A 19 -3.96 17.23 -5.00
N LYS A 20 -2.66 17.19 -5.25
CA LYS A 20 -2.07 16.13 -6.07
C LYS A 20 -1.96 14.85 -5.24
N MET A 21 -2.62 13.80 -5.69
CA MET A 21 -2.46 12.46 -5.11
C MET A 21 -1.12 11.85 -5.56
N SER A 22 -0.50 11.11 -4.67
CA SER A 22 0.77 10.40 -4.93
C SER A 22 0.71 8.99 -4.35
N MET A 23 1.59 8.13 -4.83
CA MET A 23 1.74 6.79 -4.26
C MET A 23 2.15 6.90 -2.79
N ASN A 24 1.59 6.04 -1.95
CA ASN A 24 2.04 5.89 -0.57
C ASN A 24 3.52 5.48 -0.55
N PRO A 25 4.39 6.11 0.26
CA PRO A 25 5.82 5.80 0.28
C PRO A 25 6.15 4.34 0.56
N PHE A 26 5.39 3.66 1.42
CA PHE A 26 5.60 2.24 1.68
C PHE A 26 5.24 1.37 0.46
N ASP A 27 4.20 1.73 -0.29
CA ASP A 27 3.86 1.02 -1.52
C ASP A 27 4.84 1.33 -2.66
N GLU A 28 5.46 2.52 -2.67
CA GLU A 28 6.53 2.84 -3.60
C GLU A 28 7.74 1.91 -3.41
N VAL A 29 8.09 1.60 -2.17
CA VAL A 29 9.12 0.60 -1.82
C VAL A 29 8.68 -0.80 -2.25
N ALA A 30 7.39 -1.17 -2.06
CA ALA A 30 6.86 -2.45 -2.50
C ALA A 30 6.99 -2.64 -4.03
N VAL A 31 6.61 -1.62 -4.80
CA VAL A 31 6.77 -1.62 -6.26
C VAL A 31 8.24 -1.73 -6.66
N GLU A 32 9.13 -0.95 -6.04
CA GLU A 32 10.57 -1.03 -6.31
C GLU A 32 11.11 -2.43 -6.07
N GLN A 33 10.75 -3.04 -4.93
CA GLN A 33 11.21 -4.40 -4.61
C GLN A 33 10.66 -5.44 -5.59
N ALA A 34 9.39 -5.36 -5.98
CA ALA A 34 8.82 -6.23 -6.99
C ALA A 34 9.57 -6.13 -8.33
N VAL A 35 9.88 -4.91 -8.76
CA VAL A 35 10.65 -4.68 -10.00
C VAL A 35 12.07 -5.21 -9.88
N ARG A 36 12.73 -5.10 -8.72
CA ARG A 36 14.05 -5.71 -8.46
C ARG A 36 14.01 -7.23 -8.54
N LEU A 37 13.01 -7.88 -7.95
CA LEU A 37 12.83 -9.34 -8.04
C LEU A 37 12.67 -9.80 -9.48
N ARG A 38 11.89 -9.07 -10.28
CA ARG A 38 11.75 -9.36 -11.72
C ARG A 38 13.06 -9.15 -12.48
N GLN A 39 13.79 -8.07 -12.22
CA GLN A 39 15.08 -7.81 -12.87
C GLN A 39 16.15 -8.87 -12.51
N ALA A 40 16.05 -9.44 -11.32
CA ALA A 40 16.91 -10.54 -10.88
C ALA A 40 16.47 -11.92 -11.43
N GLY A 41 15.39 -11.99 -12.21
CA GLY A 41 14.86 -13.25 -12.75
C GLY A 41 14.18 -14.13 -11.69
N VAL A 42 13.81 -13.56 -10.54
CA VAL A 42 13.08 -14.25 -9.46
C VAL A 42 11.58 -14.23 -9.72
N ALA A 43 11.07 -13.15 -10.31
CA ALA A 43 9.69 -13.00 -10.72
C ALA A 43 9.60 -12.84 -12.24
N ASP A 44 8.58 -13.41 -12.85
CA ASP A 44 8.36 -13.33 -14.30
C ASP A 44 7.64 -12.04 -14.69
N ARG A 45 6.74 -11.56 -13.82
CA ARG A 45 5.85 -10.44 -14.09
C ARG A 45 5.55 -9.67 -12.82
N VAL A 46 5.40 -8.34 -12.96
CA VAL A 46 4.94 -7.43 -11.91
C VAL A 46 3.66 -6.74 -12.35
N THR A 47 2.57 -6.96 -11.62
CA THR A 47 1.28 -6.28 -11.82
C THR A 47 1.05 -5.31 -10.65
N ALA A 48 1.01 -4.02 -10.95
CA ALA A 48 0.63 -3.00 -9.96
C ALA A 48 -0.90 -2.89 -9.88
N VAL A 49 -1.42 -2.83 -8.67
CA VAL A 49 -2.87 -2.75 -8.41
C VAL A 49 -3.15 -1.54 -7.53
N ALA A 50 -4.21 -0.81 -7.85
CA ALA A 50 -4.75 0.23 -6.98
C ALA A 50 -6.28 0.24 -7.09
N CYS A 51 -6.95 0.65 -6.02
CA CYS A 51 -8.39 0.82 -6.00
C CYS A 51 -8.73 2.29 -5.81
N GLY A 52 -9.70 2.79 -6.58
CA GLY A 52 -10.15 4.16 -6.45
C GLY A 52 -10.75 4.73 -7.73
N PRO A 53 -11.11 6.01 -7.71
CA PRO A 53 -11.65 6.72 -8.87
C PRO A 53 -10.60 6.82 -9.99
N THR A 54 -11.02 7.23 -11.19
CA THR A 54 -10.15 7.30 -12.39
C THR A 54 -8.85 8.06 -12.17
N ILE A 55 -8.80 9.07 -11.29
CA ILE A 55 -7.58 9.82 -10.97
C ILE A 55 -6.48 8.93 -10.36
N THR A 56 -6.84 7.80 -9.75
CA THR A 56 -5.91 6.81 -9.20
C THR A 56 -5.00 6.21 -10.28
N GLN A 57 -5.37 6.32 -11.56
CA GLN A 57 -4.48 5.93 -12.67
C GLN A 57 -3.14 6.67 -12.65
N ASP A 58 -3.05 7.88 -12.09
CA ASP A 58 -1.79 8.62 -12.01
C ASP A 58 -0.76 7.89 -11.13
N VAL A 59 -1.22 7.25 -10.05
CA VAL A 59 -0.39 6.40 -9.19
C VAL A 59 0.06 5.15 -9.93
N LEU A 60 -0.85 4.48 -10.65
CA LEU A 60 -0.53 3.30 -11.46
C LEU A 60 0.45 3.62 -12.59
N ARG A 61 0.36 4.81 -13.21
CA ARG A 61 1.34 5.28 -14.19
C ARG A 61 2.73 5.47 -13.58
N THR A 62 2.80 5.87 -12.31
CA THR A 62 4.05 5.93 -11.57
C THR A 62 4.65 4.52 -11.41
N ALA A 63 3.87 3.53 -11.01
CA ALA A 63 4.32 2.14 -10.90
C ALA A 63 4.81 1.58 -12.26
N LEU A 64 4.09 1.84 -13.35
CA LEU A 64 4.52 1.47 -14.71
C LEU A 64 5.83 2.16 -15.11
N ALA A 65 6.01 3.43 -14.73
CA ALA A 65 7.25 4.18 -15.00
C ALA A 65 8.44 3.67 -14.17
N MET A 66 8.19 3.12 -12.98
CA MET A 66 9.18 2.41 -12.16
C MET A 66 9.57 1.05 -12.76
N GLY A 67 8.71 0.45 -13.58
CA GLY A 67 9.03 -0.79 -14.29
C GLY A 67 8.05 -1.94 -14.06
N ALA A 68 6.89 -1.71 -13.46
CA ALA A 68 5.81 -2.69 -13.47
C ALA A 68 5.40 -3.03 -14.92
N ASP A 69 5.07 -4.28 -15.18
CA ASP A 69 4.70 -4.76 -16.53
C ASP A 69 3.25 -4.44 -16.87
N GLN A 70 2.40 -4.50 -15.86
CA GLN A 70 0.95 -4.30 -15.99
C GLN A 70 0.43 -3.44 -14.85
N ALA A 71 -0.70 -2.81 -15.08
CA ALA A 71 -1.41 -2.04 -14.07
C ALA A 71 -2.92 -2.32 -14.14
N VAL A 72 -3.52 -2.53 -12.98
CA VAL A 72 -4.94 -2.79 -12.80
C VAL A 72 -5.53 -1.75 -11.86
N LEU A 73 -6.56 -1.06 -12.34
CA LEU A 73 -7.39 -0.18 -11.54
C LEU A 73 -8.65 -0.95 -11.13
N LEU A 74 -8.86 -1.14 -9.85
CA LEU A 74 -10.14 -1.57 -9.29
C LEU A 74 -11.04 -0.35 -9.16
N ASP A 75 -12.11 -0.32 -9.96
CA ASP A 75 -13.06 0.80 -9.96
C ASP A 75 -14.21 0.49 -8.98
N PRO A 76 -14.33 1.23 -7.87
CA PRO A 76 -15.41 1.06 -6.91
C PRO A 76 -16.77 1.56 -7.43
N GLY A 77 -16.79 2.32 -8.55
CA GLY A 77 -18.00 3.01 -8.99
C GLY A 77 -18.48 4.02 -7.95
N SER A 78 -19.72 3.84 -7.50
CA SER A 78 -20.33 4.67 -6.44
C SER A 78 -20.18 4.06 -5.03
N ALA A 79 -19.57 2.88 -4.90
CA ALA A 79 -19.36 2.22 -3.61
C ALA A 79 -18.15 2.79 -2.88
N SER A 80 -18.17 2.74 -1.55
CA SER A 80 -16.95 2.95 -0.77
C SER A 80 -16.08 1.70 -0.89
N ALA A 81 -14.87 1.86 -1.41
CA ALA A 81 -13.91 0.76 -1.55
C ALA A 81 -12.97 0.69 -0.34
N GLU A 82 -13.53 0.62 0.84
CA GLU A 82 -12.78 0.60 2.10
C GLU A 82 -12.98 -0.72 2.84
N GLY A 83 -11.98 -1.08 3.64
CA GLY A 83 -12.06 -2.22 4.55
C GLY A 83 -12.26 -3.58 3.85
N PRO A 84 -13.10 -4.45 4.43
CA PRO A 84 -13.23 -5.85 4.00
C PRO A 84 -13.55 -6.04 2.51
N ALA A 85 -14.32 -5.13 1.95
CA ALA A 85 -14.69 -5.15 0.55
C ALA A 85 -13.52 -5.08 -0.41
N LEU A 86 -12.62 -4.14 -0.14
CA LEU A 86 -11.39 -3.99 -0.92
C LEU A 86 -10.53 -5.25 -0.80
N ILE A 87 -10.43 -5.81 0.40
CA ILE A 87 -9.61 -6.99 0.65
C ILE A 87 -10.18 -8.22 -0.08
N GLU A 88 -11.50 -8.41 -0.10
CA GLU A 88 -12.15 -9.47 -0.88
C GLU A 88 -11.86 -9.34 -2.38
N ALA A 89 -11.99 -8.12 -2.92
CA ALA A 89 -11.67 -7.86 -4.32
C ALA A 89 -10.20 -8.07 -4.65
N LEU A 90 -9.29 -7.66 -3.77
CA LEU A 90 -7.85 -7.91 -3.91
C LEU A 90 -7.57 -9.42 -3.90
N ALA A 91 -8.15 -10.18 -2.96
CA ALA A 91 -7.97 -11.63 -2.89
C ALA A 91 -8.50 -12.33 -4.16
N ALA A 92 -9.66 -11.90 -4.68
CA ALA A 92 -10.21 -12.41 -5.93
C ALA A 92 -9.29 -12.10 -7.12
N LEU A 93 -8.75 -10.87 -7.18
CA LEU A 93 -7.80 -10.48 -8.23
C LEU A 93 -6.51 -11.29 -8.15
N VAL A 94 -5.94 -11.47 -6.96
CA VAL A 94 -4.72 -12.27 -6.73
C VAL A 94 -4.90 -13.69 -7.26
N ARG A 95 -6.05 -14.33 -6.96
CA ARG A 95 -6.38 -15.67 -7.48
C ARG A 95 -6.55 -15.68 -9.00
N ARG A 96 -7.23 -14.66 -9.55
CA ARG A 96 -7.45 -14.51 -11.01
C ARG A 96 -6.14 -14.34 -11.77
N GLU A 97 -5.21 -13.53 -11.24
CA GLU A 97 -3.92 -13.27 -11.86
C GLU A 97 -2.92 -14.42 -11.66
N GLY A 98 -3.20 -15.37 -10.76
CA GLY A 98 -2.30 -16.47 -10.42
C GLY A 98 -1.00 -15.99 -9.80
N ALA A 99 -1.05 -14.91 -9.01
CA ALA A 99 0.11 -14.41 -8.32
C ALA A 99 0.49 -15.35 -7.18
N ASP A 100 1.77 -15.45 -6.88
CA ASP A 100 2.34 -16.24 -5.78
C ASP A 100 3.07 -15.37 -4.73
N LEU A 101 3.22 -14.08 -5.02
CA LEU A 101 3.74 -13.09 -4.07
C LEU A 101 2.97 -11.79 -4.18
N VAL A 102 2.48 -11.31 -3.04
CA VAL A 102 1.88 -9.99 -2.91
C VAL A 102 2.78 -9.13 -2.02
N LEU A 103 3.17 -7.97 -2.54
CA LEU A 103 3.91 -6.94 -1.80
C LEU A 103 3.01 -5.72 -1.63
N CYS A 104 2.80 -5.30 -0.40
CA CYS A 104 2.11 -4.06 -0.05
C CYS A 104 3.01 -3.22 0.86
N GLY A 105 2.79 -1.93 0.93
CA GLY A 105 3.28 -1.14 2.05
C GLY A 105 2.76 -1.71 3.38
N LYS A 106 3.54 -1.66 4.45
CA LYS A 106 3.08 -2.13 5.76
C LYS A 106 1.86 -1.36 6.28
N GLN A 107 1.72 -0.12 5.83
CA GLN A 107 0.63 0.80 6.18
C GLN A 107 0.55 1.94 5.16
N ALA A 108 -0.59 2.64 5.11
CA ALA A 108 -0.73 3.89 4.37
C ALA A 108 -0.51 5.08 5.31
N ILE A 109 0.09 6.18 4.81
CA ILE A 109 0.43 7.34 5.64
C ILE A 109 -0.75 8.28 5.91
N ASP A 110 -1.89 8.03 5.31
CA ASP A 110 -3.11 8.84 5.45
C ASP A 110 -4.06 8.32 6.52
N ASP A 111 -4.20 7.01 6.67
CA ASP A 111 -5.08 6.38 7.67
C ASP A 111 -4.33 5.56 8.74
N ASP A 112 -3.12 5.12 8.43
CA ASP A 112 -2.23 4.39 9.34
C ASP A 112 -2.79 3.05 9.87
N LEU A 113 -3.81 2.48 9.20
CA LEU A 113 -4.51 1.29 9.67
C LEU A 113 -3.64 0.02 9.64
N GLY A 114 -2.85 -0.17 8.58
CA GLY A 114 -1.94 -1.31 8.46
C GLY A 114 -2.62 -2.67 8.39
N ASP A 115 -3.89 -2.73 8.02
CA ASP A 115 -4.74 -3.93 8.05
C ASP A 115 -4.78 -4.72 6.74
N THR A 116 -4.38 -4.13 5.62
CA THR A 116 -4.46 -4.74 4.28
C THR A 116 -3.71 -6.08 4.21
N VAL A 117 -2.47 -6.11 4.68
CA VAL A 117 -1.62 -7.32 4.61
C VAL A 117 -2.19 -8.47 5.43
N PRO A 118 -2.46 -8.30 6.74
CA PRO A 118 -2.97 -9.40 7.55
C PRO A 118 -4.35 -9.88 7.10
N MET A 119 -5.24 -8.97 6.69
CA MET A 119 -6.56 -9.37 6.19
C MET A 119 -6.47 -10.12 4.87
N LEU A 120 -5.64 -9.65 3.94
CA LEU A 120 -5.45 -10.31 2.64
C LEU A 120 -4.83 -11.69 2.81
N ALA A 121 -3.80 -11.82 3.64
CA ALA A 121 -3.16 -13.09 3.95
C ALA A 121 -4.16 -14.09 4.56
N ALA A 122 -5.00 -13.63 5.50
CA ALA A 122 -6.03 -14.46 6.11
C ALA A 122 -7.08 -14.95 5.09
N LEU A 123 -7.54 -14.07 4.16
CA LEU A 123 -8.49 -14.46 3.12
C LEU A 123 -7.89 -15.41 2.06
N LEU A 124 -6.61 -15.31 1.82
CA LEU A 124 -5.89 -16.18 0.89
C LEU A 124 -5.45 -17.49 1.55
N ASP A 125 -5.46 -17.57 2.87
CA ASP A 125 -4.84 -18.64 3.67
C ASP A 125 -3.34 -18.78 3.35
N TRP A 126 -2.66 -17.63 3.26
CA TRP A 126 -1.24 -17.55 2.92
C TRP A 126 -0.40 -17.07 4.10
N PRO A 127 0.85 -17.53 4.23
CA PRO A 127 1.80 -16.95 5.16
C PRO A 127 2.04 -15.48 4.89
N GLN A 128 2.35 -14.73 5.96
CA GLN A 128 2.60 -13.30 5.89
C GLN A 128 3.79 -12.89 6.74
N ALA A 129 4.39 -11.76 6.40
CA ALA A 129 5.31 -11.03 7.26
C ALA A 129 5.07 -9.52 7.14
N LEU A 130 5.18 -8.81 8.27
CA LEU A 130 5.01 -7.36 8.37
C LEU A 130 6.33 -6.67 8.69
N SER A 131 6.40 -5.37 8.39
CA SER A 131 7.60 -4.55 8.63
C SER A 131 8.89 -5.15 8.03
N VAL A 132 8.74 -5.76 6.84
CA VAL A 132 9.85 -6.41 6.13
C VAL A 132 10.87 -5.34 5.71
N ASN A 133 12.10 -5.46 6.23
CA ASN A 133 13.21 -4.55 5.92
C ASN A 133 14.36 -5.23 5.15
N ARG A 134 14.28 -6.55 4.92
CA ARG A 134 15.13 -7.33 4.03
C ARG A 134 14.35 -8.47 3.43
N LEU A 135 14.59 -8.77 2.15
CA LEU A 135 13.95 -9.87 1.44
C LEU A 135 14.94 -10.54 0.50
N GLU A 136 15.09 -11.84 0.63
CA GLU A 136 15.94 -12.66 -0.21
C GLU A 136 15.20 -13.93 -0.67
N ARG A 137 15.48 -14.36 -1.88
CA ARG A 137 15.00 -15.66 -2.39
C ARG A 137 15.83 -16.78 -1.76
N SER A 138 15.16 -17.76 -1.18
CA SER A 138 15.77 -19.01 -0.69
C SER A 138 15.38 -20.19 -1.58
N ALA A 139 15.95 -21.35 -1.34
CA ALA A 139 15.62 -22.57 -2.10
C ALA A 139 14.13 -22.95 -1.95
N ASP A 140 13.59 -22.79 -0.74
CA ASP A 140 12.25 -23.26 -0.38
C ASP A 140 11.21 -22.13 -0.25
N GLY A 141 11.56 -20.89 -0.66
CA GLY A 141 10.65 -19.75 -0.53
C GLY A 141 11.38 -18.43 -0.40
N LEU A 142 11.06 -17.67 0.64
CA LEU A 142 11.64 -16.37 0.95
C LEU A 142 12.26 -16.38 2.34
N THR A 143 13.40 -15.71 2.49
CA THR A 143 13.94 -15.29 3.79
C THR A 143 13.71 -13.80 3.94
N VAL A 144 13.06 -13.39 5.03
CA VAL A 144 12.76 -11.99 5.31
C VAL A 144 13.23 -11.61 6.71
N ASP A 145 13.74 -10.40 6.86
CA ASP A 145 14.01 -9.81 8.16
C ASP A 145 12.90 -8.77 8.44
N CYS A 146 12.35 -8.83 9.65
CA CYS A 146 11.24 -7.99 10.10
C CYS A 146 11.57 -7.32 11.42
N ASP A 147 11.09 -6.10 11.64
CA ASP A 147 11.14 -5.50 12.96
C ASP A 147 9.96 -5.96 13.81
N GLY A 148 10.26 -6.65 14.88
CA GLY A 148 9.32 -7.03 15.92
C GLY A 148 9.51 -6.18 17.19
N ASP A 149 8.60 -6.33 18.14
CA ASP A 149 8.65 -5.59 19.42
C ASP A 149 9.90 -5.92 20.26
N GLN A 150 10.51 -7.08 20.06
CA GLN A 150 11.70 -7.53 20.77
C GLN A 150 12.99 -7.38 19.96
N GLY A 151 12.92 -6.79 18.78
CA GLY A 151 14.05 -6.58 17.90
C GLY A 151 13.87 -7.18 16.52
N LEU A 152 15.00 -7.39 15.82
CA LEU A 152 15.01 -7.93 14.49
C LEU A 152 14.72 -9.45 14.52
N GLU A 153 13.74 -9.87 13.74
CA GLU A 153 13.36 -11.27 13.56
C GLU A 153 13.62 -11.70 12.12
N GLN A 154 14.12 -12.92 11.95
CA GLN A 154 14.28 -13.50 10.62
C GLN A 154 13.31 -14.66 10.43
N TRP A 155 12.55 -14.60 9.34
CA TRP A 155 11.53 -15.60 9.02
C TRP A 155 11.83 -16.27 7.68
N GLN A 156 11.53 -17.57 7.60
CA GLN A 156 11.45 -18.29 6.34
C GLN A 156 10.00 -18.53 5.98
N LEU A 157 9.59 -18.08 4.81
CA LEU A 157 8.21 -18.15 4.33
C LEU A 157 8.16 -18.96 3.05
N PRO A 158 7.30 -19.99 2.97
CA PRO A 158 7.02 -20.63 1.69
C PRO A 158 6.24 -19.67 0.79
N LEU A 159 6.26 -19.89 -0.51
CA LEU A 159 5.33 -19.27 -1.44
C LEU A 159 4.10 -20.19 -1.61
N PRO A 160 2.92 -19.62 -1.84
CA PRO A 160 2.63 -18.18 -1.98
C PRO A 160 2.64 -17.43 -0.64
N ALA A 161 2.88 -16.09 -0.67
CA ALA A 161 2.97 -15.26 0.53
C ALA A 161 2.48 -13.81 0.31
N VAL A 162 2.11 -13.14 1.42
CA VAL A 162 1.76 -11.70 1.44
C VAL A 162 2.73 -10.97 2.38
N LEU A 163 3.38 -9.92 1.90
CA LEU A 163 4.38 -9.17 2.67
C LEU A 163 4.02 -7.70 2.79
N GLY A 164 4.15 -7.16 3.99
CA GLY A 164 4.07 -5.74 4.30
C GLY A 164 5.46 -5.13 4.46
N VAL A 165 5.90 -4.32 3.51
CA VAL A 165 7.27 -3.81 3.47
C VAL A 165 7.43 -2.50 4.21
N ASP A 166 8.60 -2.33 4.84
CA ASP A 166 9.04 -1.11 5.50
C ASP A 166 9.85 -0.23 4.53
N LEU A 167 9.96 1.07 4.82
CA LEU A 167 10.75 2.02 4.03
C LEU A 167 12.24 1.64 3.92
N ARG A 168 12.76 0.89 4.89
CA ARG A 168 14.16 0.47 4.95
C ARG A 168 14.49 -0.72 4.06
N LEU A 169 13.50 -1.35 3.43
CA LEU A 169 13.73 -2.51 2.56
C LEU A 169 14.61 -2.13 1.35
N CYS A 170 14.30 -1.01 0.71
CA CYS A 170 15.10 -0.50 -0.40
C CYS A 170 14.74 0.96 -0.74
N ASP A 171 15.67 1.67 -1.36
CA ASP A 171 15.40 3.00 -1.91
C ASP A 171 14.70 2.87 -3.27
N PRO A 172 13.54 3.53 -3.47
CA PRO A 172 12.87 3.60 -4.76
C PRO A 172 13.74 4.29 -5.81
N ARG A 173 13.69 3.79 -7.03
CA ARG A 173 14.45 4.34 -8.15
C ARG A 173 13.94 5.70 -8.61
N ALA A 174 14.83 6.54 -9.08
CA ALA A 174 14.44 7.75 -9.81
C ALA A 174 13.81 7.36 -11.16
N ILE A 175 12.63 7.91 -11.44
CA ILE A 175 11.93 7.69 -12.70
C ILE A 175 12.52 8.58 -13.79
N SER A 176 13.00 7.98 -14.87
CA SER A 176 13.50 8.71 -16.03
C SER A 176 12.35 9.32 -16.86
N LEU A 177 12.63 10.43 -17.54
CA LEU A 177 11.65 11.06 -18.44
C LEU A 177 11.14 10.12 -19.54
N PRO A 178 12.00 9.32 -20.21
CA PRO A 178 11.53 8.33 -21.19
C PRO A 178 10.57 7.31 -20.60
N ASN A 179 10.84 6.78 -19.39
CA ASN A 179 9.96 5.83 -18.73
C ASN A 179 8.60 6.47 -18.37
N MET A 180 8.60 7.70 -17.91
CA MET A 180 7.37 8.44 -17.65
C MET A 180 6.54 8.64 -18.92
N MET A 181 7.18 8.98 -20.04
CA MET A 181 6.49 9.15 -21.33
C MET A 181 5.94 7.82 -21.86
N LYS A 182 6.65 6.71 -21.65
CA LYS A 182 6.17 5.35 -21.99
C LYS A 182 4.96 4.99 -21.12
N ALA A 183 5.04 5.20 -19.82
CA ALA A 183 3.96 4.90 -18.88
C ALA A 183 2.68 5.70 -19.15
N LYS A 184 2.78 6.96 -19.62
CA LYS A 184 1.62 7.76 -20.03
C LYS A 184 0.80 7.14 -21.15
N LYS A 185 1.44 6.35 -22.03
CA LYS A 185 0.81 5.69 -23.20
C LYS A 185 0.42 4.24 -22.90
N ALA A 186 0.88 3.69 -21.78
CA ALA A 186 0.60 2.30 -21.43
C ALA A 186 -0.88 2.11 -21.10
N ALA A 187 -1.43 0.96 -21.47
CA ALA A 187 -2.78 0.60 -21.08
C ALA A 187 -2.85 0.30 -19.59
N ILE A 188 -3.94 0.71 -18.97
CA ILE A 188 -4.31 0.34 -17.60
C ILE A 188 -5.62 -0.42 -17.72
N THR A 189 -5.64 -1.64 -17.20
CA THR A 189 -6.86 -2.45 -17.18
C THR A 189 -7.75 -1.95 -16.04
N THR A 190 -8.96 -1.55 -16.36
CA THR A 190 -9.95 -1.18 -15.33
C THR A 190 -10.89 -2.35 -15.11
N VAL A 191 -11.05 -2.76 -13.85
CA VAL A 191 -11.92 -3.85 -13.42
C VAL A 191 -12.91 -3.28 -12.42
N PRO A 192 -14.22 -3.34 -12.70
CA PRO A 192 -15.24 -2.97 -11.71
C PRO A 192 -15.12 -3.82 -10.46
N LEU A 193 -15.16 -3.20 -9.30
CA LEU A 193 -15.07 -3.90 -8.00
C LEU A 193 -16.17 -4.96 -7.87
N ALA A 194 -17.37 -4.67 -8.42
CA ALA A 194 -18.52 -5.58 -8.45
C ALA A 194 -18.29 -6.89 -9.21
N GLU A 195 -17.26 -6.98 -10.07
CA GLU A 195 -16.89 -8.24 -10.74
C GLU A 195 -16.07 -9.18 -9.84
N LEU A 196 -15.48 -8.65 -8.75
CA LEU A 196 -14.55 -9.36 -7.90
C LEU A 196 -15.07 -9.63 -6.49
N ALA A 197 -16.02 -8.84 -6.03
CA ALA A 197 -16.58 -8.95 -4.69
C ALA A 197 -18.10 -8.72 -4.71
N ASP A 198 -18.82 -9.34 -3.76
CA ASP A 198 -20.23 -9.07 -3.58
C ASP A 198 -20.43 -7.67 -2.98
N THR A 199 -20.87 -6.74 -3.82
CA THR A 199 -21.11 -5.36 -3.41
C THR A 199 -22.21 -5.20 -2.37
N ALA A 200 -23.12 -6.16 -2.22
CA ALA A 200 -24.14 -6.14 -1.16
C ALA A 200 -23.54 -6.45 0.22
N ALA A 201 -22.45 -7.25 0.25
CA ALA A 201 -21.69 -7.52 1.47
C ALA A 201 -20.74 -6.36 1.84
N LEU A 202 -20.62 -5.37 0.96
CA LEU A 202 -19.64 -4.26 1.03
C LEU A 202 -20.19 -2.99 1.69
N ALA A 203 -21.35 -3.05 2.32
CA ALA A 203 -21.87 -1.92 3.08
C ALA A 203 -20.86 -1.50 4.15
N PRO A 204 -20.53 -0.20 4.26
CA PRO A 204 -19.61 0.29 5.27
C PRO A 204 -20.04 -0.20 6.66
N ARG A 205 -19.12 -0.83 7.39
CA ARG A 205 -19.41 -1.33 8.76
C ARG A 205 -19.26 -0.24 9.81
N PHE A 206 -18.66 0.88 9.44
CA PHE A 206 -18.50 2.07 10.28
C PHE A 206 -18.73 3.32 9.43
N ALA A 207 -19.06 4.42 10.10
CA ALA A 207 -19.22 5.71 9.47
C ALA A 207 -18.38 6.76 10.21
N VAL A 208 -17.70 7.61 9.46
CA VAL A 208 -17.02 8.79 10.03
C VAL A 208 -18.09 9.78 10.48
N THR A 209 -18.20 10.01 11.79
CA THR A 209 -19.21 10.90 12.38
C THR A 209 -18.74 12.34 12.50
N GLY A 210 -17.44 12.59 12.36
CA GLY A 210 -16.87 13.93 12.38
C GLY A 210 -15.37 13.93 12.18
N CYS A 211 -14.87 15.05 11.71
CA CYS A 211 -13.45 15.33 11.51
C CYS A 211 -13.12 16.69 12.10
N ALA A 212 -12.05 16.77 12.89
CA ALA A 212 -11.61 18.00 13.51
C ALA A 212 -10.08 18.14 13.43
N THR A 213 -9.61 19.38 13.36
CA THR A 213 -8.17 19.64 13.46
C THR A 213 -7.70 19.29 14.88
N PRO A 214 -6.59 18.55 15.02
CA PRO A 214 -6.03 18.28 16.34
C PRO A 214 -5.75 19.59 17.11
N PRO A 215 -5.94 19.63 18.43
CA PRO A 215 -5.58 20.79 19.24
C PRO A 215 -4.08 21.06 19.13
N ALA A 216 -3.73 22.35 19.20
CA ALA A 216 -2.32 22.75 19.22
C ALA A 216 -1.62 22.12 20.44
N ARG A 217 -0.46 21.54 20.23
CA ARG A 217 0.36 21.03 21.34
C ARG A 217 0.87 22.20 22.17
N ALA A 218 0.83 22.05 23.50
CA ALA A 218 1.50 23.00 24.38
C ALA A 218 3.02 22.99 24.11
N PRO A 219 3.70 24.15 24.24
CA PRO A 219 5.14 24.18 24.18
C PRO A 219 5.74 23.28 25.27
N GLY A 220 6.81 22.57 24.96
CA GLY A 220 7.51 21.75 25.93
C GLY A 220 8.11 22.62 27.06
N GLN A 221 8.29 22.04 28.24
CA GLN A 221 9.07 22.67 29.33
C GLN A 221 10.57 22.44 29.11
N ARG A 222 11.34 23.51 29.29
CA ARG A 222 12.80 23.38 29.39
C ARG A 222 13.13 22.92 30.80
N VAL A 223 13.99 21.93 30.89
CA VAL A 223 14.50 21.41 32.15
C VAL A 223 16.04 21.59 32.17
N ASP A 224 16.59 21.95 33.32
CA ASP A 224 18.02 22.24 33.49
C ASP A 224 18.80 21.03 34.01
N SER A 225 18.11 19.96 34.37
CA SER A 225 18.75 18.75 34.92
C SER A 225 17.95 17.49 34.62
N LEU A 226 18.63 16.34 34.59
CA LEU A 226 18.00 15.03 34.44
C LEU A 226 16.93 14.73 35.53
N PRO A 227 17.13 15.07 36.84
CA PRO A 227 16.08 14.89 37.86
C PRO A 227 14.81 15.70 37.61
N GLN A 228 14.88 16.79 36.85
CA GLN A 228 13.68 17.57 36.50
C GLN A 228 12.94 16.98 35.29
N LEU A 229 13.61 16.11 34.51
CA LEU A 229 13.01 15.41 33.37
C LEU A 229 12.27 14.14 33.81
N LEU A 230 12.72 13.47 34.87
CA LEU A 230 12.17 12.27 35.48
C LEU A 230 11.10 12.60 36.51
#